data_3037ba27f655695e73bb7797352c3018
#
_entry.id   3037ba27f655695e73bb7797352c3018
#
_cell.length_a   1.000
_cell.length_b   1.000
_cell.length_c   1.000
_cell.angle_alpha   90.00
_cell.angle_beta   90.00
_cell.angle_gamma   90.00
#
_symmetry.space_group_name_H-M   'P 1'
#
loop_
_entity.id
_entity.type
_entity.pdbx_description
1 polymer ?
#
loop_
_entity_poly.entity_id
_entity_poly.type
_entity_poly.pdbx_seq_one_letter_code
_entity_poly.pdbx_strand_id
1 'polypeptide(L)'
;MSAPTAYFDEMHATSTSVRPHYQSYDRWLSRQPRDVMRARRQEAEMIFRRVGITFAVYGAKDEEGAGSERLIPFDLIPRVIPAHEWASMERGLVQRVTALNRFIHDVYHDQEIIKAGVVPSEQVFQNAQFRPEMMGVNVPGNIYSHIAGIDIVRAANADGSG
;
A
#
# COMPACT_ATOMS: atom_id res chain seq x y z
N MET A 1 -10.57 -22.07 20.18
CA MET A 1 -9.76 -20.86 20.43
C MET A 1 -8.72 -20.81 19.31
N SER A 2 -8.85 -19.87 18.37
CA SER A 2 -7.85 -19.67 17.31
C SER A 2 -6.52 -19.25 17.95
N ALA A 3 -5.42 -19.88 17.54
CA ALA A 3 -4.10 -19.44 17.94
C ALA A 3 -3.92 -17.96 17.52
N PRO A 4 -3.26 -17.13 18.34
CA PRO A 4 -2.99 -15.76 17.95
C PRO A 4 -2.18 -15.79 16.65
N THR A 5 -2.66 -15.07 15.64
CA THR A 5 -1.93 -14.87 14.38
C THR A 5 -0.59 -14.24 14.74
N ALA A 6 0.51 -14.92 14.47
CA ALA A 6 1.85 -14.37 14.68
C ALA A 6 2.00 -13.19 13.72
N TYR A 7 2.19 -11.98 14.27
CA TYR A 7 2.52 -10.81 13.48
C TYR A 7 4.03 -10.75 13.27
N PHE A 8 4.45 -10.37 12.09
CA PHE A 8 5.86 -10.09 11.83
C PHE A 8 6.27 -8.80 12.54
N ASP A 9 7.24 -8.88 13.44
CA ASP A 9 7.82 -7.70 14.07
C ASP A 9 8.90 -7.11 13.15
N GLU A 10 8.65 -5.90 12.64
CA GLU A 10 9.56 -5.21 11.73
C GLU A 10 10.84 -4.76 12.42
N MET A 11 10.78 -4.46 13.71
CA MET A 11 11.88 -3.91 14.48
C MET A 11 12.71 -4.99 15.19
N HIS A 12 12.04 -6.02 15.74
CA HIS A 12 12.70 -7.05 16.52
C HIS A 12 12.79 -8.37 15.74
N ALA A 13 13.97 -8.97 15.76
CA ALA A 13 14.15 -10.31 15.21
C ALA A 13 13.72 -11.38 16.24
N THR A 14 13.89 -11.09 17.52
CA THR A 14 13.44 -11.88 18.67
C THR A 14 13.02 -10.92 19.78
N SER A 15 12.45 -11.43 20.87
CA SER A 15 12.10 -10.61 22.05
C SER A 15 13.29 -9.83 22.65
N THR A 16 14.52 -10.19 22.33
CA THR A 16 15.75 -9.62 22.91
C THR A 16 16.70 -9.02 21.87
N SER A 17 16.42 -9.17 20.56
CA SER A 17 17.33 -8.69 19.52
C SER A 17 16.63 -7.78 18.51
N VAL A 18 17.21 -6.59 18.34
CA VAL A 18 16.75 -5.59 17.37
C VAL A 18 17.44 -5.84 16.03
N ARG A 19 16.65 -5.76 14.93
CA ARG A 19 17.20 -5.93 13.57
C ARG A 19 18.25 -4.86 13.28
N PRO A 20 19.31 -5.17 12.52
CA PRO A 20 20.45 -4.26 12.32
C PRO A 20 20.05 -2.87 11.82
N HIS A 21 19.10 -2.78 10.90
CA HIS A 21 18.63 -1.51 10.31
C HIS A 21 17.79 -0.67 11.28
N TYR A 22 17.32 -1.24 12.40
CA TYR A 22 16.60 -0.50 13.44
C TYR A 22 17.47 -0.12 14.64
N GLN A 23 18.68 -0.66 14.78
CA GLN A 23 19.51 -0.47 15.99
C GLN A 23 19.77 1.00 16.36
N SER A 24 20.00 1.85 15.38
CA SER A 24 20.22 3.28 15.61
C SER A 24 18.94 3.98 16.07
N TYR A 25 17.82 3.59 15.49
CA TYR A 25 16.51 4.10 15.84
C TYR A 25 16.08 3.63 17.23
N ASP A 26 16.28 2.35 17.55
CA ASP A 26 16.00 1.78 18.88
C ASP A 26 16.77 2.47 19.98
N ARG A 27 18.08 2.70 19.77
CA ARG A 27 18.92 3.46 20.72
C ARG A 27 18.43 4.89 20.93
N TRP A 28 17.90 5.52 19.91
CA TRP A 28 17.30 6.84 20.03
C TRP A 28 15.95 6.75 20.75
N LEU A 29 15.07 5.85 20.35
CA LEU A 29 13.73 5.67 20.92
C LEU A 29 13.76 5.33 22.40
N SER A 30 14.68 4.45 22.84
CA SER A 30 14.84 4.06 24.24
C SER A 30 15.26 5.21 25.17
N ARG A 31 15.80 6.30 24.61
CA ARG A 31 16.16 7.51 25.35
C ARG A 31 15.05 8.57 25.38
N GLN A 32 13.97 8.36 24.62
CA GLN A 32 12.88 9.33 24.57
C GLN A 32 11.97 9.17 25.79
N PRO A 33 11.68 10.25 26.52
CA PRO A 33 10.65 10.24 27.56
C PRO A 33 9.27 9.91 26.97
N ARG A 34 8.48 9.13 27.68
CA ARG A 34 7.16 8.70 27.22
C ARG A 34 6.17 9.86 27.03
N ASP A 35 6.29 10.88 27.85
CA ASP A 35 5.49 12.12 27.76
C ASP A 35 5.81 12.91 26.51
N VAL A 36 7.10 13.01 26.12
CA VAL A 36 7.52 13.64 24.85
C VAL A 36 6.95 12.89 23.66
N MET A 37 7.00 11.56 23.65
CA MET A 37 6.43 10.76 22.55
C MET A 37 4.91 10.89 22.47
N ARG A 38 4.23 10.99 23.62
CA ARG A 38 2.79 11.26 23.67
C ARG A 38 2.45 12.64 23.11
N ALA A 39 3.19 13.66 23.51
CA ALA A 39 3.00 15.03 23.01
C ALA A 39 3.19 15.11 21.49
N ARG A 40 4.22 14.45 20.95
CA ARG A 40 4.45 14.39 19.49
C ARG A 40 3.33 13.68 18.73
N ARG A 41 2.74 12.63 19.30
CA ARG A 41 1.57 11.97 18.70
C ARG A 41 0.39 12.92 18.63
N GLN A 42 0.09 13.64 19.71
CA GLN A 42 -0.99 14.61 19.73
C GLN A 42 -0.75 15.77 18.74
N GLU A 43 0.49 16.22 18.63
CA GLU A 43 0.87 17.24 17.65
C GLU A 43 0.66 16.75 16.21
N ALA A 44 1.08 15.54 15.89
CA ALA A 44 0.87 14.94 14.57
C ALA A 44 -0.62 14.80 14.23
N GLU A 45 -1.44 14.34 15.18
CA GLU A 45 -2.89 14.26 15.00
C GLU A 45 -3.54 15.64 14.77
N MET A 46 -3.10 16.67 15.49
CA MET A 46 -3.55 18.04 15.27
C MET A 46 -3.17 18.55 13.87
N ILE A 47 -1.95 18.28 13.43
CA ILE A 47 -1.49 18.67 12.09
C ILE A 47 -2.35 17.98 11.02
N PHE A 48 -2.59 16.68 11.15
CA PHE A 48 -3.41 15.90 10.22
C PHE A 48 -4.84 16.43 10.15
N ARG A 49 -5.45 16.74 11.30
CA ARG A 49 -6.78 17.38 11.35
C ARG A 49 -6.79 18.75 10.64
N ARG A 50 -5.77 19.57 10.91
CA ARG A 50 -5.70 20.94 10.34
C ARG A 50 -5.45 20.94 8.84
N VAL A 51 -4.69 19.95 8.32
CA VAL A 51 -4.40 19.79 6.89
C VAL A 51 -5.53 19.05 6.17
N GLY A 52 -6.44 18.38 6.90
CA GLY A 52 -7.50 17.57 6.31
C GLY A 52 -7.00 16.23 5.76
N ILE A 53 -6.00 15.63 6.41
CA ILE A 53 -5.51 14.29 6.06
C ILE A 53 -6.45 13.25 6.69
N THR A 54 -7.59 13.05 6.03
CA THR A 54 -8.67 12.17 6.46
C THR A 54 -9.00 11.15 5.37
N PHE A 55 -9.71 10.10 5.72
CA PHE A 55 -10.33 9.20 4.76
C PHE A 55 -11.82 9.04 5.06
N ALA A 56 -12.61 8.90 4.00
CA ALA A 56 -14.04 8.67 4.13
C ALA A 56 -14.29 7.19 4.45
N VAL A 57 -15.06 6.93 5.50
CA VAL A 57 -15.51 5.57 5.83
C VAL A 57 -16.84 5.32 5.12
N TYR A 58 -16.80 4.53 4.05
CA TYR A 58 -18.00 4.13 3.32
C TYR A 58 -18.81 3.12 4.15
N GLY A 59 -20.10 3.39 4.32
CA GLY A 59 -21.04 2.50 5.01
C GLY A 59 -21.33 2.81 6.46
N ALA A 60 -20.58 3.67 7.13
CA ALA A 60 -20.99 4.26 8.39
C ALA A 60 -21.77 5.55 8.10
N LYS A 61 -23.10 5.49 8.21
CA LYS A 61 -23.93 6.70 8.22
C LYS A 61 -23.91 7.21 9.65
N ASP A 62 -23.46 8.41 9.86
CA ASP A 62 -23.73 9.17 11.07
C ASP A 62 -25.23 9.48 11.09
N GLU A 63 -25.78 9.81 12.25
CA GLU A 63 -27.20 10.17 12.40
C GLU A 63 -27.63 11.33 11.47
N GLU A 64 -26.68 12.08 10.88
CA GLU A 64 -26.88 13.17 9.94
C GLU A 64 -26.73 12.76 8.45
N GLY A 65 -26.44 11.48 8.14
CA GLY A 65 -26.35 10.98 6.75
C GLY A 65 -25.09 11.37 5.98
N ALA A 66 -24.15 12.08 6.59
CA ALA A 66 -22.82 12.34 6.06
C ALA A 66 -21.89 11.16 6.34
N GLY A 67 -21.06 10.78 5.39
CA GLY A 67 -20.04 9.75 5.60
C GLY A 67 -19.06 10.17 6.70
N SER A 68 -18.78 9.28 7.65
CA SER A 68 -17.85 9.57 8.73
C SER A 68 -16.43 9.74 8.21
N GLU A 69 -15.85 10.92 8.38
CA GLU A 69 -14.44 11.14 8.11
C GLU A 69 -13.59 10.74 9.31
N ARG A 70 -12.56 9.93 9.07
CA ARG A 70 -11.58 9.53 10.08
C ARG A 70 -10.21 10.04 9.71
N LEU A 71 -9.43 10.41 10.73
CA LEU A 71 -8.01 10.70 10.54
C LEU A 71 -7.28 9.47 10.04
N ILE A 72 -6.38 9.65 9.08
CA ILE A 72 -5.45 8.60 8.69
C ILE A 72 -4.56 8.28 9.91
N PRO A 73 -4.49 7.02 10.36
CA PRO A 73 -3.62 6.64 11.46
C PRO A 73 -2.17 6.97 11.12
N PHE A 74 -1.50 7.70 12.00
CA PHE A 74 -0.09 8.05 11.84
C PHE A 74 0.74 7.40 12.93
N ASP A 75 1.73 6.61 12.53
CA ASP A 75 2.70 6.04 13.45
C ASP A 75 3.95 6.91 13.50
N LEU A 76 4.39 7.25 14.72
CA LEU A 76 5.61 8.00 14.95
C LEU A 76 6.87 7.15 14.73
N ILE A 77 6.71 5.82 14.71
CA ILE A 77 7.80 4.88 14.48
C ILE A 77 7.84 4.57 12.99
N PRO A 78 8.86 5.04 12.24
CA PRO A 78 8.93 4.79 10.82
C PRO A 78 9.21 3.32 10.53
N ARG A 79 8.60 2.80 9.48
CA ARG A 79 9.01 1.52 8.91
C ARG A 79 10.31 1.72 8.13
N VAL A 80 11.36 1.03 8.55
CA VAL A 80 12.69 1.12 7.92
C VAL A 80 12.89 -0.08 7.01
N ILE A 81 13.01 0.17 5.72
CA ILE A 81 13.25 -0.86 4.72
C ILE A 81 14.72 -0.78 4.28
N PRO A 82 15.53 -1.82 4.51
CA PRO A 82 16.94 -1.82 4.10
C PRO A 82 17.08 -1.86 2.57
N ALA A 83 18.17 -1.28 2.06
CA ALA A 83 18.39 -1.11 0.62
C ALA A 83 18.30 -2.41 -0.20
N HIS A 84 18.80 -3.51 0.33
CA HIS A 84 18.75 -4.81 -0.36
C HIS A 84 17.32 -5.36 -0.48
N GLU A 85 16.50 -5.16 0.54
CA GLU A 85 15.09 -5.53 0.54
C GLU A 85 14.32 -4.64 -0.45
N TRP A 86 14.55 -3.31 -0.38
CA TRP A 86 13.96 -2.37 -1.32
C TRP A 86 14.28 -2.73 -2.77
N ALA A 87 15.55 -3.01 -3.10
CA ALA A 87 15.94 -3.39 -4.44
C ALA A 87 15.23 -4.67 -4.95
N SER A 88 14.89 -5.60 -4.05
CA SER A 88 14.11 -6.78 -4.42
C SER A 88 12.65 -6.44 -4.68
N MET A 89 12.03 -5.64 -3.79
CA MET A 89 10.65 -5.18 -3.96
C MET A 89 10.49 -4.32 -5.21
N GLU A 90 11.40 -3.38 -5.44
CA GLU A 90 11.39 -2.49 -6.60
C GLU A 90 11.33 -3.28 -7.92
N ARG A 91 12.19 -4.30 -8.07
CA ARG A 91 12.16 -5.16 -9.28
C ARG A 91 10.79 -5.82 -9.47
N GLY A 92 10.20 -6.32 -8.39
CA GLY A 92 8.86 -6.93 -8.43
C GLY A 92 7.75 -5.95 -8.76
N LEU A 93 7.83 -4.72 -8.23
CA LEU A 93 6.87 -3.65 -8.48
C LEU A 93 6.96 -3.17 -9.94
N VAL A 94 8.17 -2.93 -10.44
CA VAL A 94 8.41 -2.53 -11.85
C VAL A 94 7.88 -3.60 -12.80
N GLN A 95 8.13 -4.88 -12.52
CA GLN A 95 7.59 -5.98 -13.32
C GLN A 95 6.06 -5.94 -13.38
N ARG A 96 5.39 -5.78 -12.24
CA ARG A 96 3.92 -5.77 -12.15
C ARG A 96 3.31 -4.58 -12.86
N VAL A 97 3.84 -3.38 -12.63
CA VAL A 97 3.36 -2.16 -13.30
C VAL A 97 3.57 -2.25 -14.81
N THR A 98 4.71 -2.79 -15.25
CA THR A 98 4.96 -3.03 -16.68
C THR A 98 3.94 -4.01 -17.26
N ALA A 99 3.67 -5.12 -16.57
CA ALA A 99 2.68 -6.10 -17.01
C ALA A 99 1.27 -5.50 -17.10
N LEU A 100 0.86 -4.69 -16.12
CA LEU A 100 -0.44 -4.01 -16.14
C LEU A 100 -0.55 -3.01 -17.29
N ASN A 101 0.48 -2.22 -17.57
CA ASN A 101 0.47 -1.31 -18.72
C ASN A 101 0.40 -2.07 -20.07
N ARG A 102 1.10 -3.19 -20.18
CA ARG A 102 1.00 -4.07 -21.37
C ARG A 102 -0.38 -4.70 -21.50
N PHE A 103 -0.99 -5.11 -20.40
CA PHE A 103 -2.36 -5.62 -20.39
C PHE A 103 -3.34 -4.58 -20.89
N ILE A 104 -3.26 -3.35 -20.39
CA ILE A 104 -4.16 -2.27 -20.84
C ILE A 104 -3.92 -1.98 -22.33
N HIS A 105 -2.67 -1.95 -22.78
CA HIS A 105 -2.34 -1.77 -24.19
C HIS A 105 -2.99 -2.86 -25.06
N ASP A 106 -2.83 -4.13 -24.69
CA ASP A 106 -3.40 -5.26 -25.40
C ASP A 106 -4.93 -5.17 -25.47
N VAL A 107 -5.58 -4.84 -24.35
CA VAL A 107 -7.04 -4.67 -24.28
C VAL A 107 -7.56 -3.65 -25.29
N TYR A 108 -6.85 -2.55 -25.48
CA TYR A 108 -7.27 -1.48 -26.39
C TYR A 108 -6.74 -1.63 -27.83
N HIS A 109 -5.93 -2.68 -28.12
CA HIS A 109 -5.37 -2.95 -29.45
C HIS A 109 -5.65 -4.37 -29.92
N ASP A 110 -4.70 -5.28 -29.71
CA ASP A 110 -4.74 -6.61 -30.31
C ASP A 110 -5.65 -7.59 -29.55
N GLN A 111 -5.92 -7.38 -28.28
CA GLN A 111 -6.82 -8.21 -27.44
C GLN A 111 -6.37 -9.68 -27.35
N GLU A 112 -5.08 -9.95 -27.44
CA GLU A 112 -4.54 -11.32 -27.47
C GLU A 112 -4.84 -12.09 -26.17
N ILE A 113 -4.82 -11.42 -25.02
CA ILE A 113 -5.14 -12.04 -23.73
C ILE A 113 -6.60 -12.50 -23.64
N ILE A 114 -7.50 -11.76 -24.30
CA ILE A 114 -8.94 -12.09 -24.40
C ILE A 114 -9.14 -13.22 -25.39
N LYS A 115 -8.54 -13.13 -26.59
CA LYS A 115 -8.60 -14.17 -27.63
C LYS A 115 -8.04 -15.52 -27.11
N ALA A 116 -7.01 -15.46 -26.28
CA ALA A 116 -6.43 -16.64 -25.64
C ALA A 116 -7.30 -17.23 -24.52
N GLY A 117 -8.41 -16.56 -24.15
CA GLY A 117 -9.31 -17.02 -23.08
C GLY A 117 -8.72 -16.90 -21.66
N VAL A 118 -7.62 -16.16 -21.49
CA VAL A 118 -6.98 -15.95 -20.18
C VAL A 118 -7.83 -14.99 -19.33
N VAL A 119 -8.37 -13.95 -19.95
CA VAL A 119 -9.30 -13.02 -19.32
C VAL A 119 -10.64 -13.07 -20.06
N PRO A 120 -11.75 -13.33 -19.35
CA PRO A 120 -13.09 -13.31 -19.96
C PRO A 120 -13.42 -11.92 -20.52
N SER A 121 -13.96 -11.88 -21.74
CA SER A 121 -14.30 -10.63 -22.42
C SER A 121 -15.28 -9.76 -21.62
N GLU A 122 -16.21 -10.40 -20.92
CA GLU A 122 -17.22 -9.73 -20.11
C GLU A 122 -16.61 -8.92 -18.96
N GLN A 123 -15.53 -9.42 -18.36
CA GLN A 123 -14.82 -8.71 -17.27
C GLN A 123 -14.19 -7.40 -17.77
N VAL A 124 -13.84 -7.33 -19.02
CA VAL A 124 -13.24 -6.15 -19.64
C VAL A 124 -14.32 -5.23 -20.19
N PHE A 125 -15.12 -5.72 -21.15
CA PHE A 125 -16.01 -4.85 -21.93
C PHE A 125 -17.29 -4.44 -21.19
N GLN A 126 -17.71 -5.19 -20.18
CA GLN A 126 -18.83 -4.81 -19.31
C GLN A 126 -18.38 -4.02 -18.06
N ASN A 127 -17.08 -3.78 -17.90
CA ASN A 127 -16.58 -3.00 -16.80
C ASN A 127 -16.91 -1.52 -17.01
N ALA A 128 -17.46 -0.87 -15.99
CA ALA A 128 -17.80 0.55 -16.03
C ALA A 128 -16.60 1.50 -16.26
N GLN A 129 -15.38 1.02 -16.05
CA GLN A 129 -14.15 1.76 -16.31
C GLN A 129 -13.60 1.55 -17.74
N PHE A 130 -14.15 0.62 -18.51
CA PHE A 130 -13.76 0.45 -19.90
C PHE A 130 -14.15 1.70 -20.71
N ARG A 131 -13.24 2.15 -21.57
CA ARG A 131 -13.40 3.37 -22.39
C ARG A 131 -13.34 3.01 -23.87
N PRO A 132 -14.48 2.78 -24.55
CA PRO A 132 -14.51 2.42 -25.96
C PRO A 132 -13.77 3.42 -26.86
N GLU A 133 -13.77 4.69 -26.48
CA GLU A 133 -13.06 5.77 -27.18
C GLU A 133 -11.54 5.61 -27.20
N MET A 134 -10.98 4.75 -26.35
CA MET A 134 -9.55 4.45 -26.32
C MET A 134 -9.13 3.32 -27.25
N MET A 135 -10.08 2.66 -27.93
CA MET A 135 -9.76 1.57 -28.87
C MET A 135 -8.86 2.07 -29.99
N GLY A 136 -7.70 1.44 -30.14
CA GLY A 136 -6.69 1.76 -31.15
C GLY A 136 -5.93 3.06 -30.94
N VAL A 137 -6.11 3.74 -29.80
CA VAL A 137 -5.41 4.98 -29.50
C VAL A 137 -3.98 4.68 -29.02
N ASN A 138 -3.00 5.20 -29.75
CA ASN A 138 -1.60 5.09 -29.37
C ASN A 138 -1.23 6.16 -28.32
N VAL A 139 -1.01 5.74 -27.07
CA VAL A 139 -0.54 6.63 -26.02
C VAL A 139 0.99 6.71 -26.02
N PRO A 140 1.60 7.86 -25.67
CA PRO A 140 3.05 7.99 -25.61
C PRO A 140 3.70 6.93 -24.72
N GLY A 141 4.68 6.21 -25.25
CA GLY A 141 5.44 5.18 -24.54
C GLY A 141 4.62 3.96 -24.10
N ASN A 142 3.37 3.80 -24.55
CA ASN A 142 2.41 2.79 -24.09
C ASN A 142 2.19 2.84 -22.56
N ILE A 143 2.28 4.03 -21.97
CA ILE A 143 2.09 4.23 -20.53
C ILE A 143 0.65 4.73 -20.30
N TYR A 144 -0.19 3.86 -19.79
CA TYR A 144 -1.59 4.15 -19.45
C TYR A 144 -1.74 4.63 -18.00
N SER A 145 -0.93 4.10 -17.09
CA SER A 145 -0.88 4.54 -15.70
C SER A 145 0.44 5.26 -15.43
N HIS A 146 0.38 6.59 -15.27
CA HIS A 146 1.56 7.43 -15.06
C HIS A 146 2.00 7.46 -13.60
N ILE A 147 1.06 7.32 -12.66
CA ILE A 147 1.29 7.25 -11.23
C ILE A 147 0.49 6.09 -10.69
N ALA A 148 1.16 5.19 -9.97
CA ALA A 148 0.52 4.06 -9.31
C ALA A 148 0.83 4.11 -7.80
N GLY A 149 -0.22 4.21 -6.98
CA GLY A 149 -0.11 3.97 -5.54
C GLY A 149 -0.13 2.48 -5.28
N ILE A 150 0.95 1.95 -4.72
CA ILE A 150 1.09 0.52 -4.49
C ILE A 150 1.22 0.27 -3.00
N ASP A 151 0.23 -0.43 -2.44
CA ASP A 151 0.25 -0.86 -1.05
C ASP A 151 1.13 -2.10 -0.90
N ILE A 152 2.03 -2.05 0.09
CA ILE A 152 2.92 -3.16 0.41
C ILE A 152 2.57 -3.68 1.79
N VAL A 153 2.21 -4.94 1.86
CA VAL A 153 1.91 -5.63 3.11
C VAL A 153 2.92 -6.75 3.32
N ARG A 154 3.53 -6.79 4.49
CA ARG A 154 4.33 -7.95 4.90
C ARG A 154 3.42 -8.93 5.63
N ALA A 155 3.25 -10.10 5.06
CA ALA A 155 2.59 -11.20 5.72
C ALA A 155 3.60 -11.97 6.57
N ALA A 156 3.22 -12.32 7.81
CA ALA A 156 4.00 -13.26 8.59
C ALA A 156 3.73 -14.68 8.08
N ASN A 157 4.80 -15.46 7.90
CA ASN A 157 4.69 -16.90 7.67
C ASN A 157 4.23 -17.62 8.95
N ALA A 158 3.84 -18.89 8.84
CA ALA A 158 3.40 -19.69 9.99
C ALA A 158 4.46 -19.82 11.11
N ASP A 159 5.73 -19.65 10.76
CA ASP A 159 6.89 -19.64 11.68
C ASP A 159 7.22 -18.24 12.23
N GLY A 160 6.44 -17.20 11.88
CA GLY A 160 6.69 -15.82 12.26
C GLY A 160 7.77 -15.11 11.42
N SER A 161 8.35 -15.75 10.40
CA SER A 161 9.19 -15.08 9.40
C SER A 161 8.34 -14.28 8.41
N GLY A 162 8.90 -13.26 7.79
CA GLY A 162 8.21 -12.41 6.83
C GLY A 162 9.06 -12.14 5.57
#